data_5ea7b6d56dce33f1d69020a2544c8767
#
_entry.id   5ea7b6d56dce33f1d69020a2544c8767
#
_cell.length_a   1.000
_cell.length_b   1.000
_cell.length_c   1.000
_cell.angle_alpha   90.00
_cell.angle_beta   90.00
_cell.angle_gamma   90.00
#
_symmetry.space_group_name_H-M   'P 1'
#
loop_
_entity.id
_entity.type
_entity.pdbx_description
1 polymer ?
#
loop_
_entity_poly.entity_id
_entity_poly.type
_entity_poly.pdbx_seq_one_letter_code
_entity_poly.pdbx_strand_id
1 'polypeptide(L)'
;YFNQSECTCISQLVLLQLKAFFVGFHEYLQRNPQNRPDDEVKSYRVRELFNRFMMLMERDYKLSRDVNYYADLMHITSKYLTNIVRQVAGHTPKTIIDQYVILQLKMQLQRSSQSIKEIAWEYHFTDVSFFCRYFKKHTGLTPQQMR
;
A
#
# COMPACT_ATOMS: atom_id res chain seq x y z
N TYR A 1 -1.60 33.27 1.13
CA TYR A 1 -0.63 32.49 1.95
C TYR A 1 -1.36 31.37 2.67
N PHE A 2 -1.57 30.23 2.00
CA PHE A 2 -2.03 29.01 2.66
C PHE A 2 -0.82 28.31 3.28
N ASN A 3 -0.91 28.05 4.56
CA ASN A 3 0.17 27.65 5.45
C ASN A 3 0.64 26.20 5.12
N GLN A 4 1.88 26.04 4.65
CA GLN A 4 2.52 24.74 4.36
C GLN A 4 2.61 23.79 5.58
N SER A 5 2.43 24.31 6.79
CA SER A 5 2.44 23.52 8.03
C SER A 5 1.15 22.71 8.25
N GLU A 6 -0.01 23.13 7.76
CA GLU A 6 -1.26 22.39 7.93
C GLU A 6 -1.34 21.12 7.04
N CYS A 7 -0.75 21.16 5.85
CA CYS A 7 -0.74 20.01 4.93
C CYS A 7 0.17 18.87 5.44
N THR A 8 1.22 19.21 6.22
CA THR A 8 2.12 18.22 6.83
C THR A 8 1.44 17.51 8.00
N CYS A 9 0.63 18.22 8.79
CA CYS A 9 -0.16 17.65 9.88
C CYS A 9 -1.25 16.71 9.38
N ILE A 10 -1.93 17.05 8.28
CA ILE A 10 -3.00 16.22 7.71
C ILE A 10 -2.42 14.90 7.16
N SER A 11 -1.28 14.93 6.49
CA SER A 11 -0.63 13.71 5.98
C SER A 11 -0.13 12.81 7.10
N GLN A 12 0.39 13.37 8.19
CA GLN A 12 0.81 12.63 9.39
C GLN A 12 -0.41 12.09 10.16
N LEU A 13 -1.51 12.84 10.24
CA LEU A 13 -2.76 12.40 10.85
C LEU A 13 -3.38 11.22 10.08
N VAL A 14 -3.39 11.25 8.76
CA VAL A 14 -3.87 10.14 7.92
C VAL A 14 -3.00 8.88 8.11
N LEU A 15 -1.68 9.04 8.19
CA LEU A 15 -0.77 7.92 8.47
C LEU A 15 -0.96 7.36 9.89
N LEU A 16 -1.20 8.24 10.89
CA LEU A 16 -1.50 7.84 12.26
C LEU A 16 -2.87 7.14 12.35
N GLN A 17 -3.88 7.64 11.63
CA GLN A 17 -5.20 7.01 11.57
C GLN A 17 -5.14 5.63 10.88
N LEU A 18 -4.36 5.48 9.81
CA LEU A 18 -4.12 4.18 9.18
C LEU A 18 -3.41 3.22 10.14
N LYS A 19 -2.38 3.67 10.85
CA LYS A 19 -1.70 2.88 11.88
C LYS A 19 -2.63 2.53 13.03
N ALA A 20 -3.41 3.48 13.56
CA ALA A 20 -4.38 3.28 14.62
C ALA A 20 -5.52 2.33 14.18
N PHE A 21 -5.98 2.45 12.94
CA PHE A 21 -6.96 1.52 12.36
C PHE A 21 -6.41 0.08 12.30
N PHE A 22 -5.16 -0.10 11.85
CA PHE A 22 -4.53 -1.42 11.80
C PHE A 22 -4.29 -2.00 13.20
N VAL A 23 -3.91 -1.16 14.18
CA VAL A 23 -3.73 -1.61 15.59
C VAL A 23 -5.07 -1.94 16.22
N GLY A 24 -6.09 -1.10 16.06
CA GLY A 24 -7.43 -1.35 16.59
C GLY A 24 -8.14 -2.55 15.93
N PHE A 25 -7.91 -2.74 14.63
CA PHE A 25 -8.39 -3.91 13.90
C PHE A 25 -7.67 -5.19 14.36
N HIS A 26 -6.38 -5.10 14.65
CA HIS A 26 -5.61 -6.21 15.23
C HIS A 26 -6.16 -6.62 16.62
N GLU A 27 -6.45 -5.65 17.51
CA GLU A 27 -7.06 -5.93 18.81
C GLU A 27 -8.49 -6.48 18.69
N TYR A 28 -9.31 -5.96 17.74
CA TYR A 28 -10.65 -6.48 17.48
C TYR A 28 -10.63 -7.94 17.07
N LEU A 29 -9.66 -8.33 16.22
CA LEU A 29 -9.48 -9.73 15.81
C LEU A 29 -8.99 -10.63 16.96
N GLN A 30 -8.27 -10.10 17.94
CA GLN A 30 -7.83 -10.86 19.11
C GLN A 30 -8.92 -11.05 20.15
N ARG A 31 -9.93 -10.20 20.22
CA ARG A 31 -11.00 -10.24 21.24
C ARG A 31 -12.19 -11.13 20.90
N ASN A 32 -12.23 -11.79 19.75
CA ASN A 32 -13.33 -12.65 19.33
C ASN A 32 -12.91 -14.15 19.39
N PRO A 33 -12.99 -14.82 20.54
CA PRO A 33 -12.59 -16.21 20.70
C PRO A 33 -13.78 -17.12 20.38
N GLN A 34 -14.04 -17.39 19.11
CA GLN A 34 -14.94 -18.49 18.68
C GLN A 34 -14.19 -19.49 17.78
N ASN A 35 -12.97 -19.88 18.13
CA ASN A 35 -12.23 -20.77 17.26
C ASN A 35 -11.69 -21.99 18.03
N ARG A 36 -11.84 -23.16 17.39
CA ARG A 36 -11.16 -24.40 17.76
C ARG A 36 -9.63 -24.21 17.64
N PRO A 37 -8.78 -24.95 18.39
CA PRO A 37 -7.32 -24.80 18.34
C PRO A 37 -6.71 -24.79 16.94
N ASP A 38 -7.25 -25.60 16.01
CA ASP A 38 -6.80 -25.65 14.62
C ASP A 38 -7.13 -24.37 13.84
N ASP A 39 -8.24 -23.71 14.16
CA ASP A 39 -8.65 -22.46 13.51
C ASP A 39 -7.81 -21.28 14.02
N GLU A 40 -7.35 -21.30 15.26
CA GLU A 40 -6.44 -20.28 15.81
C GLU A 40 -5.07 -20.32 15.14
N VAL A 41 -4.50 -21.50 14.98
CA VAL A 41 -3.20 -21.68 14.29
C VAL A 41 -3.29 -21.22 12.83
N LYS A 42 -4.37 -21.59 12.14
CA LYS A 42 -4.62 -21.16 10.76
C LYS A 42 -4.81 -19.65 10.65
N SER A 43 -5.56 -19.05 11.55
CA SER A 43 -5.78 -17.60 11.63
C SER A 43 -4.49 -16.85 11.94
N TYR A 44 -3.65 -17.36 12.83
CA TYR A 44 -2.33 -16.80 13.13
C TYR A 44 -1.42 -16.80 11.90
N ARG A 45 -1.34 -17.92 11.18
CA ARG A 45 -0.53 -18.06 9.97
C ARG A 45 -0.97 -17.11 8.85
N VAL A 46 -2.27 -16.93 8.68
CA VAL A 46 -2.83 -15.99 7.68
C VAL A 46 -2.42 -14.56 8.01
N ARG A 47 -2.49 -14.16 9.29
CA ARG A 47 -2.07 -12.82 9.75
C ARG A 47 -0.56 -12.62 9.61
N GLU A 48 0.23 -13.61 9.93
CA GLU A 48 1.68 -13.55 9.75
C GLU A 48 2.07 -13.33 8.29
N LEU A 49 1.47 -14.07 7.37
CA LEU A 49 1.68 -13.92 5.93
C LEU A 49 1.21 -12.55 5.42
N PHE A 50 0.08 -12.05 5.91
CA PHE A 50 -0.38 -10.70 5.58
C PHE A 50 0.61 -9.62 6.05
N ASN A 51 1.08 -9.71 7.28
CA ASN A 51 2.07 -8.78 7.82
C ASN A 51 3.39 -8.83 7.02
N ARG A 52 3.83 -10.02 6.63
CA ARG A 52 5.01 -10.19 5.78
C ARG A 52 4.82 -9.54 4.41
N PHE A 53 3.65 -9.69 3.79
CA PHE A 53 3.31 -8.99 2.55
C PHE A 53 3.39 -7.48 2.71
N MET A 54 2.80 -6.93 3.79
CA MET A 54 2.83 -5.48 4.04
C MET A 54 4.26 -4.96 4.23
N MET A 55 5.12 -5.68 4.97
CA MET A 55 6.53 -5.31 5.13
C MET A 55 7.30 -5.33 3.82
N LEU A 56 7.11 -6.36 2.98
CA LEU A 56 7.74 -6.44 1.67
C LEU A 56 7.24 -5.33 0.74
N MET A 57 5.97 -5.02 0.78
CA MET A 57 5.38 -3.93 -0.01
C MET A 57 5.95 -2.58 0.42
N GLU A 58 6.05 -2.29 1.71
CA GLU A 58 6.67 -1.05 2.22
C GLU A 58 8.13 -0.92 1.80
N ARG A 59 8.86 -2.02 1.72
CA ARG A 59 10.26 -2.02 1.29
C ARG A 59 10.40 -1.80 -0.21
N ASP A 60 9.57 -2.46 -1.01
CA ASP A 60 9.80 -2.65 -2.45
C ASP A 60 8.77 -1.93 -3.35
N TYR A 61 7.86 -1.11 -2.81
CA TYR A 61 6.80 -0.45 -3.60
C TYR A 61 7.29 0.38 -4.79
N LYS A 62 8.52 0.90 -4.73
CA LYS A 62 9.14 1.60 -5.86
C LYS A 62 9.60 0.64 -6.95
N LEU A 63 10.05 -0.57 -6.57
CA LEU A 63 10.60 -1.55 -7.48
C LEU A 63 9.53 -2.26 -8.30
N SER A 64 8.44 -2.68 -7.67
CA SER A 64 7.39 -3.43 -8.35
C SER A 64 5.98 -3.14 -7.84
N ARG A 65 5.03 -3.16 -8.75
CA ARG A 65 3.59 -3.08 -8.50
C ARG A 65 2.87 -4.38 -8.89
N ASP A 66 3.63 -5.42 -9.22
CA ASP A 66 3.11 -6.72 -9.60
C ASP A 66 2.90 -7.61 -8.37
N VAL A 67 1.71 -8.19 -8.25
CA VAL A 67 1.37 -9.14 -7.18
C VAL A 67 2.26 -10.39 -7.23
N ASN A 68 2.64 -10.84 -8.43
CA ASN A 68 3.52 -12.00 -8.61
C ASN A 68 4.88 -11.77 -7.95
N TYR A 69 5.45 -10.56 -8.08
CA TYR A 69 6.72 -10.19 -7.46
C TYR A 69 6.71 -10.47 -5.94
N TYR A 70 5.67 -10.04 -5.24
CA TYR A 70 5.54 -10.24 -3.79
C TYR A 70 5.24 -11.70 -3.43
N ALA A 71 4.43 -12.38 -4.21
CA ALA A 71 4.14 -13.79 -4.02
C ALA A 71 5.40 -14.66 -4.16
N ASP A 72 6.25 -14.37 -5.14
CA ASP A 72 7.53 -15.05 -5.35
C ASP A 72 8.50 -14.82 -4.18
N LEU A 73 8.61 -13.58 -3.68
CA LEU A 73 9.42 -13.27 -2.49
C LEU A 73 8.93 -14.00 -1.23
N MET A 74 7.65 -14.30 -1.17
CA MET A 74 7.02 -15.04 -0.07
C MET A 74 7.03 -16.56 -0.27
N HIS A 75 7.48 -17.03 -1.44
CA HIS A 75 7.42 -18.45 -1.86
C HIS A 75 6.01 -19.05 -1.80
N ILE A 76 5.02 -18.26 -2.23
CA ILE A 76 3.61 -18.67 -2.32
C ILE A 76 3.04 -18.30 -3.69
N THR A 77 1.89 -18.87 -4.03
CA THR A 77 1.19 -18.48 -5.27
C THR A 77 0.47 -17.14 -5.14
N SER A 78 0.37 -16.39 -6.22
CA SER A 78 -0.40 -15.12 -6.27
C SER A 78 -1.87 -15.32 -5.89
N LYS A 79 -2.43 -16.48 -6.22
CA LYS A 79 -3.80 -16.85 -5.83
C LYS A 79 -3.92 -16.98 -4.31
N TYR A 80 -2.96 -17.64 -3.68
CA TYR A 80 -2.95 -17.81 -2.22
C TYR A 80 -2.73 -16.46 -1.52
N LEU A 81 -1.80 -15.63 -1.98
CA LEU A 81 -1.62 -14.28 -1.48
C LEU A 81 -2.90 -13.45 -1.60
N THR A 82 -3.60 -13.53 -2.74
CA THR A 82 -4.88 -12.83 -2.95
C THR A 82 -5.93 -13.27 -1.93
N ASN A 83 -6.03 -14.56 -1.65
CA ASN A 83 -6.98 -15.08 -0.65
C ASN A 83 -6.66 -14.58 0.75
N ILE A 84 -5.38 -14.61 1.15
CA ILE A 84 -4.92 -14.09 2.45
C ILE A 84 -5.27 -12.61 2.61
N VAL A 85 -4.90 -11.78 1.62
CA VAL A 85 -5.10 -10.34 1.68
C VAL A 85 -6.60 -10.00 1.68
N ARG A 86 -7.43 -10.69 0.88
CA ARG A 86 -8.88 -10.51 0.92
C ARG A 86 -9.50 -10.91 2.25
N GLN A 87 -9.02 -11.99 2.85
CA GLN A 87 -9.52 -12.46 4.14
C GLN A 87 -9.23 -11.47 5.26
N VAL A 88 -8.05 -10.83 5.25
CA VAL A 88 -7.62 -9.91 6.33
C VAL A 88 -8.07 -8.49 6.06
N ALA A 89 -7.89 -7.97 4.85
CA ALA A 89 -8.09 -6.56 4.51
C ALA A 89 -9.36 -6.27 3.68
N GLY A 90 -10.06 -7.30 3.19
CA GLY A 90 -11.24 -7.12 2.33
C GLY A 90 -10.94 -6.63 0.91
N HIS A 91 -9.67 -6.43 0.57
CA HIS A 91 -9.21 -5.91 -0.73
C HIS A 91 -8.24 -6.87 -1.41
N THR A 92 -8.00 -6.66 -2.71
CA THR A 92 -6.96 -7.43 -3.41
C THR A 92 -5.57 -6.88 -3.09
N PRO A 93 -4.50 -7.70 -3.16
CA PRO A 93 -3.12 -7.22 -3.03
C PRO A 93 -2.81 -6.07 -4.00
N LYS A 94 -3.30 -6.19 -5.24
CA LYS A 94 -3.12 -5.15 -6.27
C LYS A 94 -3.71 -3.80 -5.85
N THR A 95 -4.91 -3.82 -5.28
CA THR A 95 -5.56 -2.60 -4.77
C THR A 95 -4.74 -1.95 -3.66
N ILE A 96 -4.23 -2.73 -2.71
CA ILE A 96 -3.41 -2.23 -1.60
C ILE A 96 -2.10 -1.63 -2.12
N ILE A 97 -1.40 -2.34 -3.03
CA ILE A 97 -0.16 -1.85 -3.65
C ILE A 97 -0.41 -0.52 -4.37
N ASP A 98 -1.45 -0.46 -5.22
CA ASP A 98 -1.74 0.75 -6.00
C ASP A 98 -2.10 1.94 -5.08
N GLN A 99 -2.91 1.73 -4.06
CA GLN A 99 -3.25 2.77 -3.08
C GLN A 99 -2.01 3.29 -2.35
N TYR A 100 -1.13 2.40 -1.91
CA TYR A 100 0.11 2.78 -1.23
C TYR A 100 1.05 3.55 -2.15
N VAL A 101 1.29 3.06 -3.37
CA VAL A 101 2.13 3.72 -4.37
C VAL A 101 1.58 5.10 -4.72
N ILE A 102 0.28 5.24 -4.94
CA ILE A 102 -0.35 6.53 -5.22
C ILE A 102 -0.20 7.51 -4.07
N LEU A 103 -0.35 7.06 -2.82
CA LEU A 103 -0.12 7.90 -1.65
C LEU A 103 1.31 8.43 -1.61
N GLN A 104 2.30 7.57 -1.83
CA GLN A 104 3.71 7.96 -1.87
C GLN A 104 4.02 8.92 -3.02
N LEU A 105 3.47 8.66 -4.20
CA LEU A 105 3.61 9.54 -5.37
C LEU A 105 3.02 10.93 -5.12
N LYS A 106 1.84 11.03 -4.50
CA LYS A 106 1.24 12.31 -4.12
C LYS A 106 2.16 13.12 -3.19
N MET A 107 2.68 12.46 -2.16
CA MET A 107 3.60 13.11 -1.22
C MET A 107 4.89 13.57 -1.91
N GLN A 108 5.46 12.76 -2.79
CA GLN A 108 6.68 13.11 -3.49
C GLN A 108 6.48 14.25 -4.49
N LEU A 109 5.39 14.23 -5.26
CA LEU A 109 5.04 15.31 -6.18
C LEU A 109 4.88 16.67 -5.48
N GLN A 110 4.32 16.67 -4.27
CA GLN A 110 4.10 17.89 -3.49
C GLN A 110 5.34 18.39 -2.74
N ARG A 111 6.27 17.50 -2.37
CA ARG A 111 7.40 17.83 -1.48
C ARG A 111 8.74 17.94 -2.19
N SER A 112 8.89 17.30 -3.35
CA SER A 112 10.17 17.28 -4.04
C SER A 112 10.20 18.26 -5.22
N SER A 113 11.40 18.75 -5.53
CA SER A 113 11.69 19.53 -6.73
C SER A 113 12.00 18.66 -7.95
N GLN A 114 11.97 17.34 -7.81
CA GLN A 114 12.24 16.40 -8.90
C GLN A 114 11.25 16.58 -10.05
N SER A 115 11.72 16.42 -11.27
CA SER A 115 10.86 16.41 -12.44
C SER A 115 9.94 15.17 -12.44
N ILE A 116 8.82 15.25 -13.15
CA ILE A 116 7.91 14.11 -13.36
C ILE A 116 8.64 12.89 -13.94
N LYS A 117 9.61 13.15 -14.82
CA LYS A 117 10.44 12.12 -15.45
C LYS A 117 11.34 11.41 -14.41
N GLU A 118 11.97 12.15 -13.53
CA GLU A 118 12.81 11.59 -12.46
C GLU A 118 11.99 10.74 -11.49
N ILE A 119 10.79 11.23 -11.09
CA ILE A 119 9.88 10.46 -10.23
C ILE A 119 9.43 9.17 -10.92
N ALA A 120 9.05 9.24 -12.21
CA ALA A 120 8.66 8.06 -12.97
C ALA A 120 9.78 7.00 -13.01
N TRP A 121 11.02 7.43 -13.17
CA TRP A 121 12.19 6.53 -13.19
C TRP A 121 12.51 5.97 -11.80
N GLU A 122 12.42 6.78 -10.76
CA GLU A 122 12.63 6.32 -9.38
C GLU A 122 11.64 5.21 -8.96
N TYR A 123 10.41 5.27 -9.50
CA TYR A 123 9.38 4.25 -9.28
C TYR A 123 9.35 3.16 -10.35
N HIS A 124 10.40 3.04 -11.14
CA HIS A 124 10.56 1.99 -12.16
C HIS A 124 9.36 1.88 -13.11
N PHE A 125 8.80 3.02 -13.53
CA PHE A 125 7.84 3.03 -14.62
C PHE A 125 8.57 2.89 -15.96
N THR A 126 8.01 2.12 -16.88
CA THR A 126 8.58 1.86 -18.20
C THR A 126 8.78 3.13 -19.02
N ASP A 127 7.85 4.08 -18.89
CA ASP A 127 7.90 5.39 -19.49
C ASP A 127 7.04 6.41 -18.74
N VAL A 128 7.28 7.69 -19.01
CA VAL A 128 6.56 8.81 -18.38
C VAL A 128 5.08 8.83 -18.75
N SER A 129 4.74 8.41 -19.96
CA SER A 129 3.35 8.40 -20.44
C SER A 129 2.54 7.35 -19.69
N PHE A 130 3.13 6.18 -19.44
CA PHE A 130 2.52 5.14 -18.62
C PHE A 130 2.35 5.61 -17.16
N PHE A 131 3.35 6.26 -16.59
CA PHE A 131 3.26 6.87 -15.25
C PHE A 131 2.10 7.88 -15.17
N CYS A 132 1.99 8.80 -16.13
CA CYS A 132 0.92 9.80 -16.14
C CYS A 132 -0.47 9.15 -16.25
N ARG A 133 -0.63 8.14 -17.11
CA ARG A 133 -1.90 7.39 -17.23
C ARG A 133 -2.24 6.63 -15.95
N TYR A 134 -1.26 5.96 -15.36
CA TYR A 134 -1.43 5.23 -14.09
C TYR A 134 -1.88 6.19 -12.98
N PHE A 135 -1.18 7.30 -12.81
CA PHE A 135 -1.50 8.30 -11.78
C PHE A 135 -2.90 8.90 -12.00
N LYS A 136 -3.22 9.31 -13.23
CA LYS A 136 -4.53 9.87 -13.57
C LYS A 136 -5.66 8.85 -13.38
N LYS A 137 -5.45 7.59 -13.71
CA LYS A 137 -6.43 6.51 -13.51
C LYS A 137 -6.84 6.38 -12.02
N HIS A 138 -5.89 6.52 -11.12
CA HIS A 138 -6.12 6.32 -9.69
C HIS A 138 -6.51 7.60 -8.93
N THR A 139 -6.21 8.78 -9.46
CA THR A 139 -6.42 10.06 -8.75
C THR A 139 -7.42 10.99 -9.44
N GLY A 140 -7.72 10.75 -10.73
CA GLY A 140 -8.48 11.67 -11.58
C GLY A 140 -7.67 12.86 -12.10
N LEU A 141 -6.48 13.11 -11.57
CA LEU A 141 -5.60 14.24 -11.90
C LEU A 141 -4.31 13.77 -12.57
N THR A 142 -3.72 14.63 -13.41
CA THR A 142 -2.37 14.37 -13.90
C THR A 142 -1.32 14.70 -12.82
N PRO A 143 -0.11 14.10 -12.87
CA PRO A 143 0.98 14.45 -11.95
C PRO A 143 1.31 15.96 -11.96
N GLN A 144 1.17 16.62 -13.11
CA GLN A 144 1.39 18.06 -13.24
C GLN A 144 0.32 18.89 -12.53
N GLN A 145 -0.93 18.43 -12.52
CA GLN A 145 -2.04 19.09 -11.81
C GLN A 145 -1.99 18.87 -10.31
N MET A 146 -1.32 17.81 -9.87
CA MET A 146 -1.16 17.49 -8.45
C MET A 146 -0.02 18.28 -7.78
N ARG A 147 0.93 18.78 -8.55
CA ARG A 147 2.07 19.59 -8.09
C ARG A 147 1.69 21.03 -7.81
#